data_01fb31c9aeea2b792e2c5ac3f8a31bf6
#
_entry.id   01fb31c9aeea2b792e2c5ac3f8a31bf6
#
_cell.length_a   1.000
_cell.length_b   1.000
_cell.length_c   1.000
_cell.angle_alpha   90.00
_cell.angle_beta   90.00
_cell.angle_gamma   90.00
#
_symmetry.space_group_name_H-M   'P 1'
#
loop_
_entity.id
_entity.type
_entity.pdbx_description
1 polymer ?
#
loop_
_entity_poly.entity_id
_entity_poly.type
_entity_poly.pdbx_seq_one_letter_code
_entity_poly.pdbx_strand_id
1 'polypeptide(L)'
;MTAPEEPRLSVTLIARDEEDRLPDALASVAFADERIVVVDAATTDRTEEIAREAGAYVLTRAFNGFGRQKNAAAALATNRWILSIDADEIVSRKLALEIRVCLAVAATEASPPAAFRVPIRLEFLGRELHFGRDTVVRPARLYDQTRARFSDDPIHERILATGPVESLEESVLHRSYRDLAHYLEKLDRYTTLAAEAKWAAGKGDGGFLPGRILWEFLDRAFLRLGFLDGSAGLTFAALSSANTLLKYLKLREMERAIAHGERTPPEGVRIEDTAAIRIRALMRAP
;
A
#
# COMPACT_ATOMS: atom_id res chain seq x y z
N MET A 1 19.19 -15.06 -38.71
CA MET A 1 19.12 -14.45 -37.37
C MET A 1 17.66 -14.52 -36.95
N THR A 2 17.31 -15.39 -36.00
CA THR A 2 15.99 -15.42 -35.38
C THR A 2 15.80 -14.09 -34.62
N ALA A 3 14.68 -13.43 -34.79
CA ALA A 3 14.32 -12.25 -33.97
C ALA A 3 14.50 -12.64 -32.49
N PRO A 4 15.06 -11.75 -31.65
CA PRO A 4 15.16 -12.03 -30.23
C PRO A 4 13.75 -12.35 -29.71
N GLU A 5 13.63 -13.45 -28.99
CA GLU A 5 12.36 -13.84 -28.37
C GLU A 5 11.96 -12.73 -27.38
N GLU A 6 10.73 -12.24 -27.50
CA GLU A 6 10.24 -11.19 -26.61
C GLU A 6 10.32 -11.65 -25.14
N PRO A 7 10.85 -10.82 -24.25
CA PRO A 7 10.95 -11.20 -22.83
C PRO A 7 9.57 -11.50 -22.25
N ARG A 8 9.44 -12.68 -21.67
CA ARG A 8 8.21 -13.12 -21.03
C ARG A 8 8.05 -12.50 -19.65
N LEU A 9 6.79 -12.25 -19.27
CA LEU A 9 6.39 -11.59 -18.04
C LEU A 9 5.43 -12.46 -17.24
N SER A 10 5.74 -12.69 -15.97
CA SER A 10 4.79 -13.19 -14.98
C SER A 10 4.20 -12.03 -14.19
N VAL A 11 2.88 -12.04 -13.98
CA VAL A 11 2.23 -11.12 -13.04
C VAL A 11 1.82 -11.90 -11.80
N THR A 12 2.20 -11.37 -10.63
CA THR A 12 1.91 -11.97 -9.34
C THR A 12 1.00 -11.07 -8.51
N LEU A 13 -0.03 -11.65 -7.90
CA LEU A 13 -0.98 -10.98 -7.02
C LEU A 13 -1.05 -11.72 -5.68
N ILE A 14 -1.36 -10.97 -4.62
CA ILE A 14 -1.81 -11.53 -3.36
C ILE A 14 -3.23 -11.03 -3.09
N ALA A 15 -4.10 -11.89 -2.56
CA ALA A 15 -5.51 -11.55 -2.40
C ALA A 15 -6.09 -12.13 -1.10
N ARG A 16 -7.01 -11.39 -0.48
CA ARG A 16 -7.87 -11.84 0.61
C ARG A 16 -9.18 -11.07 0.58
N ASP A 17 -10.30 -11.78 0.43
CA ASP A 17 -11.66 -11.20 0.40
C ASP A 17 -11.78 -10.06 -0.64
N GLU A 18 -11.37 -10.37 -1.90
CA GLU A 18 -11.27 -9.43 -3.02
C GLU A 18 -12.17 -9.80 -4.21
N GLU A 19 -13.25 -10.55 -3.99
CA GLU A 19 -14.16 -11.02 -5.06
C GLU A 19 -14.67 -9.88 -5.95
N ASP A 20 -14.84 -8.68 -5.39
CA ASP A 20 -15.35 -7.50 -6.10
C ASP A 20 -14.30 -6.84 -7.02
N ARG A 21 -13.01 -6.92 -6.69
CA ARG A 21 -11.93 -6.16 -7.34
C ARG A 21 -10.97 -7.00 -8.17
N LEU A 22 -10.78 -8.25 -7.76
CA LEU A 22 -9.87 -9.18 -8.42
C LEU A 22 -10.20 -9.41 -9.90
N PRO A 23 -11.48 -9.47 -10.36
CA PRO A 23 -11.79 -9.60 -11.78
C PRO A 23 -11.19 -8.49 -12.65
N ASP A 24 -11.34 -7.24 -12.23
CA ASP A 24 -10.77 -6.08 -12.94
C ASP A 24 -9.25 -6.08 -12.92
N ALA A 25 -8.62 -6.41 -11.79
CA ALA A 25 -7.18 -6.52 -11.66
C ALA A 25 -6.63 -7.58 -12.64
N LEU A 26 -7.21 -8.79 -12.67
CA LEU A 26 -6.80 -9.87 -13.57
C LEU A 26 -7.04 -9.55 -15.04
N ALA A 27 -8.16 -8.88 -15.37
CA ALA A 27 -8.42 -8.41 -16.72
C ALA A 27 -7.38 -7.37 -17.19
N SER A 28 -6.93 -6.48 -16.30
CA SER A 28 -5.94 -5.45 -16.61
C SER A 28 -4.56 -6.02 -16.94
N VAL A 29 -4.26 -7.24 -16.50
CA VAL A 29 -2.98 -7.93 -16.73
C VAL A 29 -3.09 -9.10 -17.72
N ALA A 30 -4.15 -9.13 -18.53
CA ALA A 30 -4.32 -10.14 -19.58
C ALA A 30 -3.20 -10.14 -20.64
N PHE A 31 -2.39 -9.08 -20.71
CA PHE A 31 -1.22 -8.97 -21.57
C PHE A 31 -0.02 -9.80 -21.06
N ALA A 32 -0.04 -10.26 -19.81
CA ALA A 32 1.04 -11.07 -19.23
C ALA A 32 1.02 -12.50 -19.77
N ASP A 33 2.20 -13.11 -19.83
CA ASP A 33 2.36 -14.50 -20.30
C ASP A 33 1.94 -15.51 -19.22
N GLU A 34 1.99 -15.10 -17.96
CA GLU A 34 1.63 -15.92 -16.80
C GLU A 34 1.00 -15.05 -15.71
N ARG A 35 -0.02 -15.57 -15.05
CA ARG A 35 -0.70 -14.92 -13.93
C ARG A 35 -0.76 -15.85 -12.73
N ILE A 36 -0.29 -15.38 -11.57
CA ILE A 36 -0.20 -16.15 -10.34
C ILE A 36 -0.90 -15.38 -9.23
N VAL A 37 -1.81 -16.03 -8.53
CA VAL A 37 -2.54 -15.44 -7.39
C VAL A 37 -2.28 -16.27 -6.15
N VAL A 38 -1.72 -15.65 -5.12
CA VAL A 38 -1.62 -16.27 -3.79
C VAL A 38 -2.79 -15.76 -2.94
N VAL A 39 -3.69 -16.67 -2.61
CA VAL A 39 -4.88 -16.40 -1.80
C VAL A 39 -4.59 -16.72 -0.35
N ASP A 40 -4.98 -15.81 0.57
CA ASP A 40 -4.92 -16.09 2.00
C ASP A 40 -5.90 -17.23 2.37
N ALA A 41 -5.44 -18.23 3.11
CA ALA A 41 -6.28 -19.34 3.58
C ALA A 41 -7.45 -18.89 4.48
N ALA A 42 -7.43 -17.67 5.00
CA ALA A 42 -8.52 -17.07 5.75
C ALA A 42 -9.55 -16.33 4.85
N THR A 43 -9.44 -16.42 3.53
CA THR A 43 -10.42 -15.89 2.57
C THR A 43 -11.75 -16.62 2.74
N THR A 44 -12.84 -15.87 2.75
CA THR A 44 -14.20 -16.40 3.00
C THR A 44 -15.18 -16.18 1.83
N ASP A 45 -14.77 -15.39 0.83
CA ASP A 45 -15.54 -15.07 -0.37
C ASP A 45 -15.08 -15.89 -1.58
N ARG A 46 -15.56 -15.55 -2.79
CA ARG A 46 -15.25 -16.25 -4.03
C ARG A 46 -13.90 -15.87 -4.66
N THR A 47 -13.00 -15.21 -3.95
CA THR A 47 -11.70 -14.73 -4.48
C THR A 47 -10.90 -15.86 -5.15
N GLU A 48 -10.82 -17.04 -4.52
CA GLU A 48 -10.06 -18.18 -5.06
C GLU A 48 -10.70 -18.74 -6.34
N GLU A 49 -12.03 -18.90 -6.36
CA GLU A 49 -12.79 -19.36 -7.51
C GLU A 49 -12.60 -18.43 -8.72
N ILE A 50 -12.76 -17.12 -8.50
CA ILE A 50 -12.59 -16.07 -9.52
C ILE A 50 -11.17 -16.10 -10.11
N ALA A 51 -10.15 -16.26 -9.29
CA ALA A 51 -8.77 -16.35 -9.76
C ALA A 51 -8.56 -17.56 -10.70
N ARG A 52 -9.14 -18.73 -10.35
CA ARG A 52 -9.07 -19.95 -11.18
C ARG A 52 -9.85 -19.80 -12.48
N GLU A 53 -11.06 -19.25 -12.43
CA GLU A 53 -11.90 -19.00 -13.62
C GLU A 53 -11.22 -18.04 -14.61
N ALA A 54 -10.45 -17.06 -14.09
CA ALA A 54 -9.63 -16.17 -14.92
C ALA A 54 -8.38 -16.84 -15.51
N GLY A 55 -8.14 -18.12 -15.24
CA GLY A 55 -7.01 -18.89 -15.74
C GLY A 55 -5.68 -18.55 -15.05
N ALA A 56 -5.70 -18.03 -13.83
CA ALA A 56 -4.50 -17.82 -13.04
C ALA A 56 -4.06 -19.13 -12.34
N TYR A 57 -2.75 -19.28 -12.15
CA TYR A 57 -2.25 -20.28 -11.22
C TYR A 57 -2.51 -19.81 -9.79
N VAL A 58 -3.20 -20.63 -8.98
CA VAL A 58 -3.62 -20.24 -7.63
C VAL A 58 -2.94 -21.09 -6.58
N LEU A 59 -2.31 -20.43 -5.60
CA LEU A 59 -1.80 -21.04 -4.37
C LEU A 59 -2.57 -20.47 -3.17
N THR A 60 -3.22 -21.35 -2.39
CA THR A 60 -3.84 -20.96 -1.11
C THR A 60 -2.90 -21.28 0.03
N ARG A 61 -2.60 -20.29 0.88
CA ARG A 61 -1.74 -20.45 2.04
C ARG A 61 -2.06 -19.45 3.15
N ALA A 62 -1.75 -19.80 4.39
CA ALA A 62 -1.89 -18.91 5.53
C ALA A 62 -1.01 -17.66 5.37
N PHE A 63 -1.55 -16.49 5.72
CA PHE A 63 -0.83 -15.23 5.71
C PHE A 63 0.29 -15.23 6.78
N ASN A 64 1.48 -14.89 6.36
CA ASN A 64 2.66 -14.79 7.23
C ASN A 64 3.50 -13.53 6.97
N GLY A 65 2.87 -12.48 6.44
CA GLY A 65 3.46 -11.19 6.09
C GLY A 65 3.45 -10.92 4.60
N PHE A 66 3.29 -9.65 4.22
CA PHE A 66 3.14 -9.24 2.82
C PHE A 66 4.34 -9.63 1.94
N GLY A 67 5.56 -9.33 2.38
CA GLY A 67 6.76 -9.69 1.63
C GLY A 67 6.89 -11.21 1.38
N ARG A 68 6.57 -12.01 2.38
CA ARG A 68 6.60 -13.48 2.28
C ARG A 68 5.51 -14.04 1.36
N GLN A 69 4.31 -13.44 1.36
CA GLN A 69 3.25 -13.81 0.41
C GLN A 69 3.67 -13.47 -1.03
N LYS A 70 4.20 -12.27 -1.26
CA LYS A 70 4.69 -11.83 -2.58
C LYS A 70 5.87 -12.67 -3.07
N ASN A 71 6.81 -13.03 -2.18
CA ASN A 71 7.90 -13.95 -2.52
C ASN A 71 7.40 -15.38 -2.83
N ALA A 72 6.35 -15.85 -2.14
CA ALA A 72 5.75 -17.14 -2.44
C ALA A 72 5.08 -17.15 -3.84
N ALA A 73 4.44 -16.05 -4.23
CA ALA A 73 3.91 -15.89 -5.58
C ALA A 73 5.04 -15.86 -6.63
N ALA A 74 6.12 -15.12 -6.35
CA ALA A 74 7.30 -15.06 -7.21
C ALA A 74 7.98 -16.41 -7.41
N ALA A 75 8.05 -17.24 -6.37
CA ALA A 75 8.66 -18.57 -6.44
C ALA A 75 7.91 -19.56 -7.35
N LEU A 76 6.66 -19.27 -7.69
CA LEU A 76 5.85 -20.05 -8.64
C LEU A 76 6.00 -19.56 -10.09
N ALA A 77 6.55 -18.34 -10.27
CA ALA A 77 6.70 -17.74 -11.57
C ALA A 77 7.79 -18.47 -12.39
N THR A 78 7.45 -18.77 -13.65
CA THR A 78 8.38 -19.44 -14.58
C THR A 78 9.21 -18.46 -15.39
N ASN A 79 8.78 -17.18 -15.48
CA ASN A 79 9.47 -16.17 -16.27
C ASN A 79 10.43 -15.34 -15.39
N ARG A 80 11.50 -14.86 -16.00
CA ARG A 80 12.52 -14.04 -15.35
C ARG A 80 11.98 -12.74 -14.79
N TRP A 81 11.10 -12.06 -15.54
CA TRP A 81 10.52 -10.79 -15.16
C TRP A 81 9.19 -10.98 -14.44
N ILE A 82 9.05 -10.32 -13.31
CA ILE A 82 7.83 -10.34 -12.50
C ILE A 82 7.32 -8.91 -12.31
N LEU A 83 6.03 -8.71 -12.61
CA LEU A 83 5.28 -7.56 -12.15
C LEU A 83 4.42 -7.98 -10.94
N SER A 84 4.66 -7.39 -9.78
CA SER A 84 3.84 -7.63 -8.59
C SER A 84 2.84 -6.50 -8.39
N ILE A 85 1.56 -6.82 -8.41
CA ILE A 85 0.47 -5.89 -8.12
C ILE A 85 -0.41 -6.44 -6.99
N ASP A 86 -1.20 -5.55 -6.38
CA ASP A 86 -2.18 -5.93 -5.38
C ASP A 86 -3.55 -6.17 -6.04
N ALA A 87 -4.46 -6.91 -5.41
CA ALA A 87 -5.75 -7.31 -6.02
C ALA A 87 -6.71 -6.12 -6.26
N ASP A 88 -6.43 -4.97 -5.71
CA ASP A 88 -7.15 -3.71 -5.89
C ASP A 88 -6.41 -2.70 -6.80
N GLU A 89 -5.44 -3.18 -7.57
CA GLU A 89 -4.64 -2.39 -8.50
C GLU A 89 -4.96 -2.75 -9.97
N ILE A 90 -5.07 -1.72 -10.81
CA ILE A 90 -5.39 -1.85 -12.24
C ILE A 90 -4.24 -1.32 -13.08
N VAL A 91 -3.68 -2.17 -13.92
CA VAL A 91 -2.62 -1.79 -14.88
C VAL A 91 -3.25 -1.08 -16.07
N SER A 92 -2.80 0.16 -16.36
CA SER A 92 -3.28 0.88 -17.53
C SER A 92 -2.75 0.24 -18.84
N ARG A 93 -3.48 0.42 -19.96
CA ARG A 93 -2.98 -0.04 -21.28
C ARG A 93 -1.66 0.61 -21.66
N LYS A 94 -1.44 1.86 -21.26
CA LYS A 94 -0.18 2.58 -21.53
C LYS A 94 0.97 1.97 -20.74
N LEU A 95 0.74 1.67 -19.44
CA LEU A 95 1.74 0.98 -18.62
C LEU A 95 2.06 -0.41 -19.16
N ALA A 96 1.07 -1.17 -19.61
CA ALA A 96 1.28 -2.47 -20.23
C ALA A 96 2.21 -2.40 -21.46
N LEU A 97 2.02 -1.38 -22.32
CA LEU A 97 2.87 -1.14 -23.47
C LEU A 97 4.28 -0.68 -23.05
N GLU A 98 4.39 0.24 -22.10
CA GLU A 98 5.68 0.71 -21.57
C GLU A 98 6.49 -0.45 -20.99
N ILE A 99 5.85 -1.34 -20.19
CA ILE A 99 6.50 -2.54 -19.66
C ILE A 99 7.08 -3.40 -20.79
N ARG A 100 6.29 -3.71 -21.83
CA ARG A 100 6.77 -4.51 -22.95
C ARG A 100 7.98 -3.87 -23.64
N VAL A 101 7.94 -2.56 -23.88
CA VAL A 101 9.05 -1.83 -24.49
C VAL A 101 10.28 -1.84 -23.59
N CYS A 102 10.14 -1.54 -22.30
CA CYS A 102 11.27 -1.55 -21.36
C CYS A 102 11.91 -2.94 -21.23
N LEU A 103 11.12 -4.00 -21.20
CA LEU A 103 11.64 -5.36 -21.14
C LEU A 103 12.39 -5.75 -22.44
N ALA A 104 11.89 -5.33 -23.60
CA ALA A 104 12.57 -5.56 -24.89
C ALA A 104 13.91 -4.81 -24.94
N VAL A 105 13.96 -3.56 -24.46
CA VAL A 105 15.20 -2.78 -24.36
C VAL A 105 16.17 -3.45 -23.38
N ALA A 106 15.72 -3.80 -22.18
CA ALA A 106 16.55 -4.46 -21.17
C ALA A 106 17.16 -5.78 -21.66
N ALA A 107 16.49 -6.50 -22.56
CA ALA A 107 17.03 -7.72 -23.17
C ALA A 107 18.26 -7.50 -24.08
N THR A 108 18.46 -6.27 -24.56
CA THR A 108 19.58 -5.91 -25.45
C THR A 108 20.72 -5.20 -24.72
N GLU A 109 20.52 -4.79 -23.47
CA GLU A 109 21.51 -4.07 -22.68
C GLU A 109 22.57 -4.99 -22.07
N ALA A 110 23.81 -4.52 -22.04
CA ALA A 110 24.93 -5.22 -21.39
C ALA A 110 24.79 -5.25 -19.85
N SER A 111 24.12 -4.25 -19.29
CA SER A 111 23.84 -4.12 -17.85
C SER A 111 22.39 -3.66 -17.62
N PRO A 112 21.41 -4.57 -17.82
CA PRO A 112 20.01 -4.21 -17.70
C PRO A 112 19.63 -3.85 -16.25
N PRO A 113 18.57 -3.05 -16.04
CA PRO A 113 18.01 -2.80 -14.72
C PRO A 113 17.66 -4.10 -14.00
N ALA A 114 17.78 -4.10 -12.67
CA ALA A 114 17.32 -5.22 -11.84
C ALA A 114 15.86 -5.08 -11.45
N ALA A 115 15.35 -3.85 -11.45
CA ALA A 115 13.96 -3.55 -11.15
C ALA A 115 13.55 -2.20 -11.74
N PHE A 116 12.23 -1.99 -11.82
CA PHE A 116 11.61 -0.72 -12.19
C PHE A 116 10.62 -0.27 -11.12
N ARG A 117 10.67 1.01 -10.78
CA ARG A 117 9.66 1.68 -9.98
C ARG A 117 8.45 1.96 -10.86
N VAL A 118 7.28 1.62 -10.34
CA VAL A 118 6.01 1.85 -11.04
C VAL A 118 5.22 2.89 -10.26
N PRO A 119 4.80 4.00 -10.87
CA PRO A 119 3.90 4.95 -10.23
C PRO A 119 2.57 4.26 -9.89
N ILE A 120 2.11 4.42 -8.66
CA ILE A 120 0.79 3.96 -8.22
C ILE A 120 -0.01 5.20 -7.85
N ARG A 121 -1.14 5.41 -8.50
CA ARG A 121 -2.03 6.55 -8.28
C ARG A 121 -3.31 6.10 -7.60
N LEU A 122 -3.72 6.87 -6.62
CA LEU A 122 -4.93 6.60 -5.85
C LEU A 122 -6.19 7.00 -6.64
N GLU A 123 -7.15 6.09 -6.73
CA GLU A 123 -8.54 6.42 -7.07
C GLU A 123 -9.31 6.74 -5.80
N PHE A 124 -9.99 7.88 -5.79
CA PHE A 124 -10.83 8.29 -4.69
C PHE A 124 -12.15 8.88 -5.18
N LEU A 125 -13.27 8.36 -4.69
CA LEU A 125 -14.63 8.72 -5.14
C LEU A 125 -14.79 8.64 -6.68
N GLY A 126 -14.26 7.57 -7.30
CA GLY A 126 -14.34 7.33 -8.74
C GLY A 126 -13.46 8.25 -9.59
N ARG A 127 -12.50 8.95 -9.00
CA ARG A 127 -11.54 9.82 -9.70
C ARG A 127 -10.11 9.45 -9.35
N GLU A 128 -9.27 9.34 -10.37
CA GLU A 128 -7.82 9.25 -10.21
C GLU A 128 -7.30 10.59 -9.68
N LEU A 129 -6.54 10.54 -8.58
CA LEU A 129 -5.90 11.71 -8.00
C LEU A 129 -4.49 11.89 -8.58
N HIS A 130 -4.22 13.08 -9.09
CA HIS A 130 -2.92 13.46 -9.68
C HIS A 130 -2.10 14.35 -8.77
N PHE A 131 -2.74 15.05 -7.86
CA PHE A 131 -2.16 16.05 -6.98
C PHE A 131 -2.42 15.71 -5.51
N GLY A 132 -1.85 16.46 -4.63
CA GLY A 132 -1.95 16.20 -3.20
C GLY A 132 -0.77 15.40 -2.66
N ARG A 133 -0.80 15.13 -1.37
CA ARG A 133 0.21 14.34 -0.69
C ARG A 133 -0.27 12.89 -0.58
N ASP A 134 0.64 11.95 -0.80
CA ASP A 134 0.39 10.50 -0.72
C ASP A 134 -0.61 9.97 -1.78
N THR A 135 -0.93 10.76 -2.80
CA THR A 135 -1.80 10.33 -3.92
C THR A 135 -1.04 9.55 -4.99
N VAL A 136 0.28 9.73 -5.05
CA VAL A 136 1.18 9.00 -5.94
C VAL A 136 2.37 8.47 -5.16
N VAL A 137 2.60 7.18 -5.21
CA VAL A 137 3.80 6.51 -4.69
C VAL A 137 4.53 5.80 -5.82
N ARG A 138 5.85 5.57 -5.69
CA ARG A 138 6.67 4.95 -6.75
C ARG A 138 7.50 3.79 -6.18
N PRO A 139 6.89 2.71 -5.70
CA PRO A 139 7.62 1.52 -5.27
C PRO A 139 8.21 0.77 -6.47
N ALA A 140 9.25 0.01 -6.26
CA ALA A 140 9.65 -0.99 -7.24
C ALA A 140 8.59 -2.10 -7.27
N ARG A 141 8.09 -2.46 -8.47
CA ARG A 141 7.03 -3.44 -8.68
C ARG A 141 7.32 -4.40 -9.83
N LEU A 142 8.08 -3.96 -10.85
CA LEU A 142 8.56 -4.80 -11.95
C LEU A 142 10.03 -5.14 -11.68
N TYR A 143 10.40 -6.42 -11.69
CA TYR A 143 11.74 -6.84 -11.30
C TYR A 143 12.17 -8.18 -11.91
N ASP A 144 13.49 -8.33 -12.05
CA ASP A 144 14.15 -9.57 -12.39
C ASP A 144 14.28 -10.45 -11.13
N GLN A 145 13.54 -11.56 -11.05
CA GLN A 145 13.53 -12.43 -9.87
C GLN A 145 14.88 -13.10 -9.57
N THR A 146 15.80 -13.12 -10.52
CA THR A 146 17.16 -13.64 -10.29
C THR A 146 18.06 -12.65 -9.56
N ARG A 147 17.68 -11.36 -9.52
CA ARG A 147 18.45 -10.25 -8.98
C ARG A 147 17.70 -9.41 -7.94
N ALA A 148 16.41 -9.69 -7.72
CA ALA A 148 15.58 -8.92 -6.79
C ALA A 148 14.51 -9.81 -6.13
N ARG A 149 14.13 -9.45 -4.90
CA ARG A 149 13.07 -10.10 -4.15
C ARG A 149 12.46 -9.12 -3.14
N PHE A 150 11.29 -9.42 -2.62
CA PHE A 150 10.74 -8.66 -1.51
C PHE A 150 11.51 -8.89 -0.21
N SER A 151 11.62 -7.83 0.62
CA SER A 151 12.12 -7.96 1.99
C SER A 151 11.13 -8.75 2.85
N ASP A 152 11.64 -9.32 3.95
CA ASP A 152 10.81 -10.02 4.94
C ASP A 152 10.22 -9.08 6.00
N ASP A 153 10.28 -7.74 5.78
CA ASP A 153 9.72 -6.75 6.68
C ASP A 153 8.20 -6.96 6.82
N PRO A 154 7.67 -7.06 8.04
CA PRO A 154 6.27 -7.46 8.24
C PRO A 154 5.25 -6.38 7.81
N ILE A 155 5.64 -5.09 7.75
CA ILE A 155 4.73 -3.95 7.53
C ILE A 155 5.12 -3.12 6.30
N HIS A 156 6.41 -3.02 6.01
CA HIS A 156 6.95 -2.15 4.95
C HIS A 156 7.83 -2.95 4.00
N GLU A 157 7.23 -3.95 3.36
CA GLU A 157 7.94 -4.74 2.37
C GLU A 157 8.38 -3.87 1.19
N ARG A 158 9.59 -4.12 0.72
CA ARG A 158 10.18 -3.43 -0.42
C ARG A 158 11.00 -4.41 -1.26
N ILE A 159 11.14 -4.11 -2.53
CA ILE A 159 12.05 -4.89 -3.39
C ILE A 159 13.49 -4.54 -3.05
N LEU A 160 14.25 -5.58 -2.71
CA LEU A 160 15.70 -5.56 -2.53
C LEU A 160 16.32 -6.01 -3.86
N ALA A 161 16.91 -5.09 -4.61
CA ALA A 161 17.51 -5.35 -5.91
C ALA A 161 19.04 -5.28 -5.86
N THR A 162 19.70 -6.20 -6.57
CA THR A 162 21.15 -6.19 -6.80
C THR A 162 21.44 -5.65 -8.20
N GLY A 163 21.47 -4.31 -8.34
CA GLY A 163 21.70 -3.62 -9.60
C GLY A 163 20.88 -2.35 -9.77
N PRO A 164 20.91 -1.71 -10.93
CA PRO A 164 20.19 -0.48 -11.20
C PRO A 164 18.69 -0.66 -11.05
N VAL A 165 18.03 0.39 -10.54
CA VAL A 165 16.56 0.48 -10.43
C VAL A 165 16.12 1.72 -11.18
N GLU A 166 15.40 1.53 -12.26
CA GLU A 166 14.85 2.59 -13.10
C GLU A 166 13.41 2.92 -12.72
N SER A 167 12.79 3.88 -13.40
CA SER A 167 11.41 4.28 -13.16
C SER A 167 10.63 4.29 -14.46
N LEU A 168 9.41 3.74 -14.40
CA LEU A 168 8.42 3.90 -15.44
C LEU A 168 7.67 5.21 -15.27
N GLU A 169 7.07 5.71 -16.34
CA GLU A 169 6.30 6.96 -16.33
C GLU A 169 4.80 6.71 -16.13
N GLU A 170 4.29 5.65 -16.74
CA GLU A 170 2.89 5.28 -16.68
C GLU A 170 2.53 4.58 -15.36
N SER A 171 1.28 4.65 -14.96
CA SER A 171 0.85 4.29 -13.60
C SER A 171 -0.09 3.09 -13.53
N VAL A 172 -0.04 2.44 -12.38
CA VAL A 172 -1.11 1.59 -11.86
C VAL A 172 -2.15 2.47 -11.16
N LEU A 173 -3.42 2.19 -11.36
CA LEU A 173 -4.52 2.81 -10.64
C LEU A 173 -4.87 1.94 -9.41
N HIS A 174 -4.80 2.52 -8.22
CA HIS A 174 -5.06 1.83 -6.96
C HIS A 174 -6.45 2.22 -6.42
N ARG A 175 -7.38 1.27 -6.45
CA ARG A 175 -8.74 1.39 -5.93
C ARG A 175 -8.80 1.01 -4.45
N SER A 176 -8.08 1.74 -3.60
CA SER A 176 -7.93 1.43 -2.17
C SER A 176 -9.24 1.36 -1.40
N TYR A 177 -10.28 2.05 -1.88
CA TYR A 177 -11.54 2.21 -1.16
C TYR A 177 -12.72 1.81 -2.05
N ARG A 178 -13.59 0.92 -1.55
CA ARG A 178 -14.83 0.52 -2.24
C ARG A 178 -15.83 1.68 -2.26
N ASP A 179 -15.96 2.32 -1.11
CA ASP A 179 -16.85 3.45 -0.88
C ASP A 179 -16.38 4.28 0.32
N LEU A 180 -17.16 5.29 0.70
CA LEU A 180 -16.87 6.15 1.84
C LEU A 180 -16.95 5.38 3.17
N ALA A 181 -17.85 4.41 3.32
CA ALA A 181 -17.98 3.61 4.53
C ALA A 181 -16.71 2.79 4.77
N HIS A 182 -16.22 2.10 3.73
CA HIS A 182 -14.95 1.37 3.78
C HIS A 182 -13.74 2.28 4.05
N TYR A 183 -13.75 3.52 3.50
CA TYR A 183 -12.73 4.51 3.85
C TYR A 183 -12.74 4.84 5.35
N LEU A 184 -13.93 5.10 5.91
CA LEU A 184 -14.10 5.47 7.33
C LEU A 184 -13.73 4.31 8.26
N GLU A 185 -14.06 3.08 7.91
CA GLU A 185 -13.64 1.88 8.65
C GLU A 185 -12.10 1.74 8.68
N LYS A 186 -11.45 1.87 7.53
CA LYS A 186 -9.98 1.90 7.45
C LYS A 186 -9.40 3.06 8.27
N LEU A 187 -9.98 4.24 8.16
CA LEU A 187 -9.58 5.45 8.88
C LEU A 187 -9.62 5.20 10.39
N ASP A 188 -10.72 4.62 10.90
CA ASP A 188 -10.87 4.28 12.31
C ASP A 188 -9.79 3.31 12.78
N ARG A 189 -9.62 2.19 12.06
CA ARG A 189 -8.62 1.17 12.38
C ARG A 189 -7.19 1.72 12.35
N TYR A 190 -6.81 2.42 11.28
CA TYR A 190 -5.43 2.92 11.15
C TYR A 190 -5.11 4.05 12.13
N THR A 191 -6.08 4.89 12.48
CA THR A 191 -5.88 5.93 13.50
C THR A 191 -5.72 5.34 14.90
N THR A 192 -6.39 4.22 15.19
CA THR A 192 -6.22 3.45 16.44
C THR A 192 -4.82 2.86 16.53
N LEU A 193 -4.39 2.10 15.51
CA LEU A 193 -3.05 1.52 15.46
C LEU A 193 -1.95 2.57 15.53
N ALA A 194 -2.12 3.70 14.84
CA ALA A 194 -1.16 4.80 14.87
C ALA A 194 -1.11 5.52 16.24
N ALA A 195 -2.23 5.59 16.96
CA ALA A 195 -2.25 6.11 18.32
C ALA A 195 -1.52 5.18 19.29
N GLU A 196 -1.76 3.87 19.20
CA GLU A 196 -1.09 2.84 19.99
C GLU A 196 0.43 2.82 19.74
N ALA A 197 0.85 2.86 18.48
CA ALA A 197 2.26 2.93 18.11
C ALA A 197 2.95 4.20 18.63
N LYS A 198 2.26 5.36 18.61
CA LYS A 198 2.79 6.60 19.19
C LYS A 198 2.90 6.53 20.69
N TRP A 199 1.92 5.97 21.34
CA TRP A 199 1.93 5.77 22.77
C TRP A 199 3.08 4.84 23.18
N ALA A 200 3.23 3.69 22.52
CA ALA A 200 4.33 2.75 22.71
C ALA A 200 5.72 3.38 22.51
N ALA A 201 5.85 4.32 21.57
CA ALA A 201 7.08 5.07 21.34
C ALA A 201 7.30 6.25 22.31
N GLY A 202 6.45 6.44 23.34
CA GLY A 202 6.54 7.57 24.27
C GLY A 202 6.30 8.94 23.63
N LYS A 203 5.71 8.98 22.43
CA LYS A 203 5.48 10.20 21.66
C LYS A 203 4.09 10.77 21.96
N GLY A 204 4.01 11.85 22.71
CA GLY A 204 2.76 12.58 22.94
C GLY A 204 2.22 13.31 21.70
N ASP A 205 1.13 14.06 21.88
CA ASP A 205 0.42 14.76 20.78
C ASP A 205 1.21 15.92 20.14
N GLY A 206 2.30 16.37 20.76
CA GLY A 206 3.20 17.38 20.20
C GLY A 206 2.63 18.81 20.18
N GLY A 207 1.58 19.13 20.96
CA GLY A 207 1.13 20.51 21.21
C GLY A 207 -0.13 20.95 20.44
N PHE A 208 -0.11 22.12 19.79
CA PHE A 208 -1.28 22.77 19.21
C PHE A 208 -1.90 21.99 18.04
N LEU A 209 -2.85 21.11 18.36
CA LEU A 209 -3.49 20.20 17.40
C LEU A 209 -4.30 20.95 16.31
N PRO A 210 -5.09 22.01 16.58
CA PRO A 210 -5.85 22.71 15.55
C PRO A 210 -4.95 23.29 14.45
N GLY A 211 -3.83 23.90 14.80
CA GLY A 211 -2.89 24.45 13.84
C GLY A 211 -2.26 23.37 12.94
N ARG A 212 -1.99 22.18 13.49
CA ARG A 212 -1.47 21.05 12.73
C ARG A 212 -2.47 20.53 11.73
N ILE A 213 -3.75 20.40 12.11
CA ILE A 213 -4.83 19.92 11.23
C ILE A 213 -5.03 20.91 10.09
N LEU A 214 -5.11 22.20 10.42
CA LEU A 214 -5.24 23.26 9.41
C LEU A 214 -4.05 23.25 8.45
N TRP A 215 -2.83 23.13 8.98
CA TRP A 215 -1.64 23.04 8.15
C TRP A 215 -1.65 21.83 7.22
N GLU A 216 -2.02 20.64 7.71
CA GLU A 216 -2.13 19.43 6.87
C GLU A 216 -3.16 19.60 5.75
N PHE A 217 -4.29 20.23 6.04
CA PHE A 217 -5.29 20.54 5.02
C PHE A 217 -4.74 21.52 3.97
N LEU A 218 -4.12 22.62 4.40
CA LEU A 218 -3.55 23.63 3.49
C LEU A 218 -2.39 23.07 2.65
N ASP A 219 -1.51 22.26 3.26
CA ASP A 219 -0.44 21.58 2.53
C ASP A 219 -1.01 20.70 1.42
N ARG A 220 -1.94 19.80 1.73
CA ARG A 220 -2.52 18.86 0.77
C ARG A 220 -3.38 19.54 -0.28
N ALA A 221 -4.25 20.45 0.15
CA ALA A 221 -5.20 21.11 -0.73
C ALA A 221 -4.53 22.13 -1.66
N PHE A 222 -3.61 22.96 -1.13
CA PHE A 222 -3.08 24.11 -1.87
C PHE A 222 -1.59 23.98 -2.21
N LEU A 223 -0.71 23.69 -1.23
CA LEU A 223 0.72 23.60 -1.53
C LEU A 223 1.06 22.40 -2.42
N ARG A 224 0.32 21.31 -2.29
CA ARG A 224 0.44 20.11 -3.14
C ARG A 224 -0.58 20.09 -4.26
N LEU A 225 -1.26 21.20 -4.52
CA LEU A 225 -2.19 21.40 -5.64
C LEU A 225 -3.39 20.43 -5.66
N GLY A 226 -3.75 19.83 -4.53
CA GLY A 226 -4.87 18.86 -4.46
C GLY A 226 -6.21 19.43 -4.93
N PHE A 227 -6.39 20.77 -4.89
CA PHE A 227 -7.57 21.44 -5.44
C PHE A 227 -7.71 21.27 -6.96
N LEU A 228 -6.63 20.97 -7.69
CA LEU A 228 -6.67 20.70 -9.13
C LEU A 228 -7.39 19.37 -9.47
N ASP A 229 -7.47 18.45 -8.52
CA ASP A 229 -8.31 17.24 -8.64
C ASP A 229 -9.79 17.52 -8.33
N GLY A 230 -10.16 18.80 -8.19
CA GLY A 230 -11.53 19.26 -7.94
C GLY A 230 -12.05 18.85 -6.56
N SER A 231 -13.35 18.52 -6.49
CA SER A 231 -14.00 18.14 -5.23
C SER A 231 -13.41 16.88 -4.61
N ALA A 232 -12.97 15.90 -5.41
CA ALA A 232 -12.37 14.67 -4.92
C ALA A 232 -11.04 14.94 -4.19
N GLY A 233 -10.16 15.77 -4.76
CA GLY A 233 -8.89 16.15 -4.14
C GLY A 233 -9.09 16.96 -2.86
N LEU A 234 -10.01 17.93 -2.85
CA LEU A 234 -10.34 18.70 -1.65
C LEU A 234 -10.93 17.82 -0.54
N THR A 235 -11.84 16.90 -0.90
CA THR A 235 -12.43 15.95 0.06
C THR A 235 -11.34 15.01 0.62
N PHE A 236 -10.46 14.50 -0.23
CA PHE A 236 -9.35 13.67 0.23
C PHE A 236 -8.39 14.43 1.16
N ALA A 237 -8.09 15.71 0.87
CA ALA A 237 -7.30 16.58 1.74
C ALA A 237 -7.96 16.77 3.10
N ALA A 238 -9.26 17.02 3.14
CA ALA A 238 -10.04 17.20 4.38
C ALA A 238 -10.05 15.90 5.22
N LEU A 239 -10.36 14.76 4.61
CA LEU A 239 -10.41 13.46 5.29
C LEU A 239 -9.02 13.02 5.78
N SER A 240 -7.96 13.31 4.99
CA SER A 240 -6.58 13.06 5.43
C SER A 240 -6.18 13.92 6.62
N SER A 241 -6.70 15.15 6.71
CA SER A 241 -6.49 16.01 7.89
C SER A 241 -7.26 15.50 9.09
N ALA A 242 -8.48 14.97 8.89
CA ALA A 242 -9.26 14.30 9.91
C ALA A 242 -8.55 13.05 10.46
N ASN A 243 -7.78 12.30 9.65
CA ASN A 243 -6.92 11.21 10.12
C ASN A 243 -5.95 11.70 11.20
N THR A 244 -5.30 12.83 10.98
CA THR A 244 -4.40 13.43 11.99
C THR A 244 -5.15 13.81 13.26
N LEU A 245 -6.34 14.42 13.13
CA LEU A 245 -7.19 14.74 14.28
C LEU A 245 -7.54 13.48 15.09
N LEU A 246 -8.14 12.48 14.45
CA LEU A 246 -8.61 11.27 15.11
C LEU A 246 -7.47 10.50 15.79
N LYS A 247 -6.32 10.35 15.13
CA LYS A 247 -5.14 9.73 15.73
C LYS A 247 -4.73 10.37 17.05
N TYR A 248 -4.71 11.70 17.12
CA TYR A 248 -4.30 12.40 18.34
C TYR A 248 -5.40 12.48 19.40
N LEU A 249 -6.68 12.50 19.00
CA LEU A 249 -7.78 12.38 19.94
C LEU A 249 -7.79 11.00 20.60
N LYS A 250 -7.64 9.92 19.80
CA LYS A 250 -7.54 8.55 20.33
C LYS A 250 -6.30 8.39 21.23
N LEU A 251 -5.17 9.00 20.89
CA LEU A 251 -4.00 8.99 21.75
C LEU A 251 -4.29 9.64 23.11
N ARG A 252 -4.95 10.80 23.14
CA ARG A 252 -5.34 11.49 24.39
C ARG A 252 -6.34 10.68 25.21
N GLU A 253 -7.35 10.09 24.54
CA GLU A 253 -8.32 9.21 25.18
C GLU A 253 -7.64 8.02 25.83
N MET A 254 -6.73 7.36 25.12
CA MET A 254 -5.94 6.25 25.63
C MET A 254 -5.03 6.67 26.81
N GLU A 255 -4.34 7.80 26.71
CA GLU A 255 -3.52 8.35 27.81
C GLU A 255 -4.39 8.59 29.09
N ARG A 256 -5.60 9.12 28.93
CA ARG A 256 -6.54 9.33 30.04
C ARG A 256 -7.00 8.00 30.65
N ALA A 257 -7.49 7.08 29.81
CA ALA A 257 -7.99 5.78 30.27
C ALA A 257 -6.93 4.99 31.04
N ILE A 258 -5.66 5.02 30.56
CA ILE A 258 -4.53 4.39 31.27
C ILE A 258 -4.24 5.10 32.60
N ALA A 259 -4.24 6.43 32.61
CA ALA A 259 -3.98 7.22 33.81
C ALA A 259 -5.04 6.99 34.92
N HIS A 260 -6.30 6.72 34.52
CA HIS A 260 -7.39 6.38 35.44
C HIS A 260 -7.51 4.87 35.78
N GLY A 261 -6.66 4.02 35.17
CA GLY A 261 -6.71 2.57 35.40
C GLY A 261 -7.88 1.85 34.70
N GLU A 262 -8.54 2.53 33.75
CA GLU A 262 -9.67 2.02 32.96
C GLU A 262 -9.24 1.16 31.78
N ARG A 263 -7.98 1.28 31.36
CA ARG A 263 -7.37 0.51 30.28
C ARG A 263 -5.96 0.06 30.64
N THR A 264 -5.63 -1.19 30.31
CA THR A 264 -4.24 -1.68 30.38
C THR A 264 -3.42 -1.12 29.22
N PRO A 265 -2.14 -0.76 29.46
CA PRO A 265 -1.23 -0.37 28.40
C PRO A 265 -1.13 -1.44 27.30
N PRO A 266 -0.95 -1.07 26.02
CA PRO A 266 -0.62 -2.02 24.97
C PRO A 266 0.65 -2.83 25.30
N GLU A 267 0.71 -4.07 24.87
CA GLU A 267 1.85 -4.96 25.13
C GLU A 267 3.18 -4.36 24.64
N GLY A 268 4.24 -4.53 25.43
CA GLY A 268 5.61 -4.07 25.09
C GLY A 268 6.05 -2.76 25.74
N VAL A 269 5.21 -2.11 26.53
CA VAL A 269 5.57 -0.87 27.28
C VAL A 269 5.79 -1.14 28.76
N ARG A 270 6.92 -0.66 29.30
CA ARG A 270 7.25 -0.82 30.70
C ARG A 270 6.39 0.08 31.58
N ILE A 271 5.96 -0.46 32.75
CA ILE A 271 5.12 0.23 33.76
C ILE A 271 5.77 1.57 34.24
N GLU A 272 7.08 1.68 34.16
CA GLU A 272 7.85 2.89 34.50
C GLU A 272 7.50 4.09 33.59
N ASP A 273 7.16 3.84 32.32
CA ASP A 273 6.71 4.85 31.38
C ASP A 273 5.30 5.35 31.72
N THR A 274 4.52 4.55 32.44
CA THR A 274 3.15 4.89 32.87
C THR A 274 3.11 6.03 33.91
N ALA A 275 4.15 6.15 34.74
CA ALA A 275 4.27 7.27 35.70
C ALA A 275 4.47 8.60 34.97
N ALA A 276 5.32 8.64 33.94
CA ALA A 276 5.54 9.84 33.11
C ALA A 276 4.25 10.23 32.33
N ILE A 277 3.46 9.24 31.91
CA ILE A 277 2.16 9.46 31.25
C ILE A 277 1.13 10.01 32.24
N ARG A 278 1.06 9.46 33.47
CA ARG A 278 0.19 9.99 34.53
C ARG A 278 0.50 11.44 34.88
N ILE A 279 1.77 11.78 35.00
CA ILE A 279 2.20 13.16 35.27
C ILE A 279 1.81 14.09 34.12
N ARG A 280 1.98 13.68 32.86
CA ARG A 280 1.57 14.45 31.68
C ARG A 280 0.05 14.62 31.58
N ALA A 281 -0.73 13.60 31.94
CA ALA A 281 -2.19 13.67 31.95
C ALA A 281 -2.71 14.60 33.03
N LEU A 282 -2.12 14.57 34.26
CA LEU A 282 -2.45 15.46 35.36
C LEU A 282 -2.06 16.94 35.09
N MET A 283 -0.95 17.18 34.39
CA MET A 283 -0.54 18.53 33.98
C MET A 283 -1.38 19.13 32.83
N ARG A 284 -2.25 18.35 32.20
CA ARG A 284 -3.13 18.76 31.09
C ARG A 284 -4.63 18.77 31.44
N ALA A 285 -4.98 18.41 32.67
CA ALA A 285 -6.33 18.60 33.18
C ALA A 285 -6.58 20.11 33.39
N PRO A 286 -7.72 20.67 32.98
CA PRO A 286 -8.06 22.09 33.13
C PRO A 286 -8.12 22.52 34.59
#